data_5638468e8c3e04574a011adbd20ddf42
#
_entry.id   5638468e8c3e04574a011adbd20ddf42
#
_cell.length_a   1.000
_cell.length_b   1.000
_cell.length_c   1.000
_cell.angle_alpha   90.00
_cell.angle_beta   90.00
_cell.angle_gamma   90.00
#
_symmetry.space_group_name_H-M   'P 1'
#
loop_
_entity.id
_entity.type
_entity.pdbx_description
1 polymer ?
#
loop_
_entity_poly.entity_id
_entity_poly.type
_entity_poly.pdbx_seq_one_letter_code
_entity_poly.pdbx_strand_id
1 'polypeptide(L)'
;MQAVITHPSSEWSADRAAIKVLLADDHPLIIAGIRRTLEDLEDIEVVGEAHSGGELLQLVERRCPDTVLMDLNMPAAPGLSGIELIERIRLERSTVKVVVLSACDDRPTIDAALHAGASAYVLKSAQTVDIASVLRQASSGAVFHAPTYVPSPNGAAAAPSLPALTDRERSILAAVASGKTTSAISRDLWISEHTIKFHLTNIYRKLGVANRAGAVRYALEHGIG
;
A
#
# COMPACT_ATOMS: atom_id res chain seq x y z
N MET A 1 -32.49 -39.84 -15.66
CA MET A 1 -32.17 -39.52 -14.28
C MET A 1 -31.10 -38.45 -14.31
N GLN A 2 -31.56 -37.17 -14.36
CA GLN A 2 -30.70 -35.99 -14.49
C GLN A 2 -30.34 -35.52 -13.07
N ALA A 3 -29.05 -35.49 -12.75
CA ALA A 3 -28.57 -34.90 -11.51
C ALA A 3 -28.67 -33.38 -11.61
N VAL A 4 -29.52 -32.77 -10.81
CA VAL A 4 -29.61 -31.33 -10.62
C VAL A 4 -28.39 -30.91 -9.77
N ILE A 5 -27.45 -30.19 -10.38
CA ILE A 5 -26.37 -29.55 -9.65
C ILE A 5 -26.99 -28.29 -9.01
N THR A 6 -27.35 -28.39 -7.74
CA THR A 6 -27.68 -27.25 -6.90
C THR A 6 -26.40 -26.50 -6.56
N HIS A 7 -26.25 -25.31 -7.16
CA HIS A 7 -25.30 -24.31 -6.68
C HIS A 7 -25.68 -23.90 -5.27
N PRO A 8 -24.76 -23.82 -4.31
CA PRO A 8 -25.05 -23.20 -3.02
C PRO A 8 -25.13 -21.68 -3.24
N SER A 9 -26.32 -21.21 -3.58
CA SER A 9 -26.66 -19.78 -3.55
C SER A 9 -26.79 -19.33 -2.10
N SER A 10 -25.92 -18.37 -1.73
CA SER A 10 -26.18 -17.27 -0.79
C SER A 10 -26.89 -17.62 0.52
N GLU A 11 -26.18 -18.18 1.48
CA GLU A 11 -26.48 -17.95 2.89
C GLU A 11 -25.53 -16.86 3.45
N TRP A 12 -25.65 -15.65 2.94
CA TRP A 12 -25.23 -14.46 3.68
C TRP A 12 -26.38 -14.12 4.62
N SER A 13 -26.23 -14.52 5.88
CA SER A 13 -27.18 -14.19 6.94
C SER A 13 -27.35 -12.67 6.99
N ALA A 14 -28.59 -12.21 6.85
CA ALA A 14 -29.03 -10.81 6.91
C ALA A 14 -28.83 -10.13 8.28
N ASP A 15 -27.97 -10.67 9.15
CA ASP A 15 -27.74 -10.21 10.53
C ASP A 15 -26.26 -9.84 10.80
N ARG A 16 -25.46 -9.63 9.75
CA ARG A 16 -24.09 -9.13 9.92
C ARG A 16 -24.07 -7.61 9.74
N ALA A 17 -23.72 -6.89 10.80
CA ALA A 17 -23.47 -5.46 10.72
C ALA A 17 -22.47 -5.14 9.58
N ALA A 18 -22.70 -4.06 8.84
CA ALA A 18 -21.81 -3.63 7.76
C ALA A 18 -20.39 -3.41 8.29
N ILE A 19 -19.39 -3.76 7.48
CA ILE A 19 -17.97 -3.56 7.79
C ILE A 19 -17.69 -2.06 7.77
N LYS A 20 -17.30 -1.50 8.92
CA LYS A 20 -16.93 -0.09 9.05
C LYS A 20 -15.53 0.13 8.51
N VAL A 21 -15.42 0.85 7.40
CA VAL A 21 -14.15 1.14 6.72
C VAL A 21 -13.79 2.62 6.85
N LEU A 22 -12.54 2.89 7.25
CA LEU A 22 -11.94 4.21 7.23
C LEU A 22 -10.97 4.30 6.06
N LEU A 23 -11.14 5.30 5.20
CA LEU A 23 -10.27 5.53 4.04
C LEU A 23 -9.18 6.54 4.40
N ALA A 24 -7.94 6.31 3.96
CA ALA A 24 -6.82 7.22 4.22
C ALA A 24 -5.90 7.33 3.00
N ASP A 25 -5.89 8.48 2.35
CA ASP A 25 -5.05 8.80 1.18
C ASP A 25 -4.93 10.33 1.06
N ASP A 26 -3.78 10.85 0.70
CA ASP A 26 -3.58 12.28 0.49
C ASP A 26 -4.09 12.77 -0.88
N HIS A 27 -4.60 11.86 -1.71
CA HIS A 27 -5.18 12.17 -3.00
C HIS A 27 -6.73 12.13 -2.94
N PRO A 28 -7.43 13.29 -2.92
CA PRO A 28 -8.89 13.32 -2.78
C PRO A 28 -9.65 12.54 -3.86
N LEU A 29 -9.12 12.50 -5.09
CA LEU A 29 -9.74 11.77 -6.19
C LEU A 29 -9.72 10.26 -5.98
N ILE A 30 -8.69 9.73 -5.33
CA ILE A 30 -8.59 8.30 -4.99
C ILE A 30 -9.65 7.97 -3.93
N ILE A 31 -9.73 8.77 -2.86
CA ILE A 31 -10.76 8.61 -1.81
C ILE A 31 -12.16 8.65 -2.42
N ALA A 32 -12.46 9.68 -3.23
CA ALA A 32 -13.77 9.82 -3.85
C ALA A 32 -14.14 8.63 -4.76
N GLY A 33 -13.17 8.11 -5.53
CA GLY A 33 -13.36 6.96 -6.39
C GLY A 33 -13.67 5.69 -5.61
N ILE A 34 -12.89 5.42 -4.55
CA ILE A 34 -13.08 4.27 -3.67
C ILE A 34 -14.41 4.38 -2.93
N ARG A 35 -14.69 5.54 -2.30
CA ARG A 35 -15.96 5.79 -1.61
C ARG A 35 -17.14 5.45 -2.51
N ARG A 36 -17.22 6.05 -3.70
CA ARG A 36 -18.33 5.85 -4.62
C ARG A 36 -18.58 4.37 -4.94
N THR A 37 -17.52 3.58 -5.08
CA THR A 37 -17.66 2.14 -5.37
C THR A 37 -18.09 1.34 -4.14
N LEU A 38 -17.66 1.74 -2.94
CA LEU A 38 -18.04 1.08 -1.70
C LEU A 38 -19.43 1.47 -1.24
N GLU A 39 -19.90 2.69 -1.55
CA GLU A 39 -21.27 3.16 -1.21
C GLU A 39 -22.40 2.33 -1.87
N ASP A 40 -22.12 1.67 -2.99
CA ASP A 40 -23.07 0.79 -3.67
C ASP A 40 -23.17 -0.61 -3.01
N LEU A 41 -22.40 -0.88 -1.95
CA LEU A 41 -22.34 -2.16 -1.26
C LEU A 41 -23.01 -2.09 0.10
N GLU A 42 -24.04 -2.91 0.30
CA GLU A 42 -24.84 -2.92 1.55
C GLU A 42 -24.07 -3.43 2.77
N ASP A 43 -22.99 -4.19 2.56
CA ASP A 43 -22.18 -4.84 3.59
C ASP A 43 -20.92 -4.05 3.98
N ILE A 44 -20.69 -2.85 3.41
CA ILE A 44 -19.55 -1.99 3.69
C ILE A 44 -20.02 -0.56 3.97
N GLU A 45 -19.60 0.01 5.09
CA GLU A 45 -19.88 1.38 5.50
C GLU A 45 -18.60 2.20 5.58
N VAL A 46 -18.47 3.27 4.80
CA VAL A 46 -17.34 4.22 4.93
C VAL A 46 -17.64 5.19 6.07
N VAL A 47 -16.95 5.00 7.21
CA VAL A 47 -17.19 5.77 8.45
C VAL A 47 -16.34 7.04 8.57
N GLY A 48 -15.40 7.26 7.66
CA GLY A 48 -14.58 8.48 7.64
C GLY A 48 -13.50 8.45 6.57
N GLU A 49 -12.88 9.62 6.38
CA GLU A 49 -11.78 9.86 5.45
C GLU A 49 -10.67 10.62 6.14
N ALA A 50 -9.43 10.25 5.90
CA ALA A 50 -8.24 10.91 6.41
C ALA A 50 -7.30 11.27 5.25
N HIS A 51 -6.68 12.43 5.30
CA HIS A 51 -5.71 12.90 4.31
C HIS A 51 -4.28 12.94 4.85
N SER A 52 -4.10 12.49 6.08
CA SER A 52 -2.79 12.37 6.73
C SER A 52 -2.81 11.31 7.82
N GLY A 53 -1.63 10.80 8.21
CA GLY A 53 -1.50 9.84 9.30
C GLY A 53 -1.95 10.38 10.65
N GLY A 54 -1.77 11.69 10.91
CA GLY A 54 -2.26 12.32 12.14
C GLY A 54 -3.78 12.35 12.22
N GLU A 55 -4.46 12.67 11.12
CA GLU A 55 -5.92 12.63 11.00
C GLU A 55 -6.43 11.19 11.10
N LEU A 56 -5.75 10.24 10.44
CA LEU A 56 -6.10 8.82 10.51
C LEU A 56 -6.13 8.30 11.95
N LEU A 57 -5.08 8.56 12.75
CA LEU A 57 -5.04 8.11 14.14
C LEU A 57 -6.20 8.67 14.97
N GLN A 58 -6.52 9.96 14.80
CA GLN A 58 -7.66 10.58 15.49
C GLN A 58 -8.99 9.93 15.10
N LEU A 59 -9.17 9.64 13.80
CA LEU A 59 -10.40 9.03 13.31
C LEU A 59 -10.52 7.55 13.72
N VAL A 60 -9.44 6.80 13.75
CA VAL A 60 -9.42 5.42 14.28
C VAL A 60 -9.92 5.40 15.72
N GLU A 61 -9.47 6.36 16.54
CA GLU A 61 -9.92 6.46 17.93
C GLU A 61 -11.41 6.81 18.05
N ARG A 62 -11.88 7.79 17.27
CA ARG A 62 -13.25 8.33 17.37
C ARG A 62 -14.30 7.45 16.68
N ARG A 63 -13.97 6.83 15.55
CA ARG A 63 -14.92 6.11 14.71
C ARG A 63 -14.94 4.62 14.96
N CYS A 64 -13.91 4.08 15.63
CA CYS A 64 -13.76 2.65 15.91
C CYS A 64 -14.03 1.80 14.68
N PRO A 65 -13.29 1.97 13.56
CA PRO A 65 -13.51 1.21 12.35
C PRO A 65 -13.13 -0.26 12.55
N ASP A 66 -13.73 -1.16 11.75
CA ASP A 66 -13.31 -2.56 11.67
C ASP A 66 -12.05 -2.70 10.80
N THR A 67 -11.98 -1.88 9.75
CA THR A 67 -10.88 -1.92 8.77
C THR A 67 -10.46 -0.50 8.39
N VAL A 68 -9.16 -0.30 8.27
CA VAL A 68 -8.54 0.89 7.69
C VAL A 68 -7.98 0.52 6.32
N LEU A 69 -8.37 1.23 5.27
CA LEU A 69 -7.75 1.19 3.95
C LEU A 69 -6.85 2.41 3.81
N MET A 70 -5.53 2.23 3.80
CA MET A 70 -4.59 3.34 3.83
C MET A 70 -3.52 3.31 2.74
N ASP A 71 -3.16 4.49 2.23
CA ASP A 71 -1.94 4.66 1.45
C ASP A 71 -0.71 4.74 2.37
N LEU A 72 0.37 4.04 1.99
CA LEU A 72 1.66 4.13 2.69
C LEU A 72 2.38 5.46 2.46
N ASN A 73 2.09 6.13 1.34
CA ASN A 73 2.84 7.29 0.89
C ASN A 73 2.19 8.62 1.28
N MET A 74 1.04 8.61 1.96
CA MET A 74 0.44 9.84 2.48
C MET A 74 1.32 10.48 3.57
N PRO A 75 1.21 11.80 3.81
CA PRO A 75 1.90 12.45 4.91
C PRO A 75 1.58 11.75 6.24
N ALA A 76 2.59 11.11 6.84
CA ALA A 76 2.40 10.44 8.13
C ALA A 76 2.32 11.46 9.28
N ALA A 77 1.96 10.99 10.47
CA ALA A 77 2.07 11.82 11.67
C ALA A 77 3.55 12.19 11.93
N PRO A 78 3.84 13.33 12.59
CA PRO A 78 5.20 13.76 12.85
C PRO A 78 6.05 12.64 13.48
N GLY A 79 7.18 12.32 12.85
CA GLY A 79 8.11 11.29 13.33
C GLY A 79 7.75 9.86 12.99
N LEU A 80 6.66 9.60 12.25
CA LEU A 80 6.26 8.27 11.81
C LEU A 80 6.36 8.14 10.29
N SER A 81 6.70 6.94 9.82
CA SER A 81 6.50 6.49 8.44
C SER A 81 5.14 5.81 8.28
N GLY A 82 4.73 5.52 7.03
CA GLY A 82 3.51 4.75 6.77
C GLY A 82 3.54 3.35 7.40
N ILE A 83 4.73 2.73 7.47
CA ILE A 83 4.93 1.41 8.12
C ILE A 83 4.75 1.53 9.64
N GLU A 84 5.38 2.50 10.27
CA GLU A 84 5.26 2.75 11.72
C GLU A 84 3.82 3.16 12.10
N LEU A 85 3.09 3.78 11.18
CA LEU A 85 1.68 4.10 11.37
C LEU A 85 0.82 2.81 11.44
N ILE A 86 1.13 1.80 10.63
CA ILE A 86 0.48 0.48 10.72
C ILE A 86 0.74 -0.14 12.09
N GLU A 87 2.01 -0.18 12.53
CA GLU A 87 2.39 -0.71 13.85
C GLU A 87 1.65 0.01 14.97
N ARG A 88 1.58 1.34 14.89
CA ARG A 88 0.89 2.18 15.88
C ARG A 88 -0.60 1.85 15.97
N ILE A 89 -1.31 1.75 14.83
CA ILE A 89 -2.72 1.38 14.80
C ILE A 89 -2.91 -0.02 15.41
N ARG A 90 -2.05 -0.96 15.07
CA ARG A 90 -2.13 -2.35 15.56
C ARG A 90 -1.86 -2.47 17.06
N LEU A 91 -0.94 -1.68 17.60
CA LEU A 91 -0.64 -1.63 19.03
C LEU A 91 -1.79 -1.01 19.83
N GLU A 92 -2.38 0.07 19.36
CA GLU A 92 -3.46 0.78 20.07
C GLU A 92 -4.82 0.11 19.89
N ARG A 93 -5.07 -0.51 18.75
CA ARG A 93 -6.34 -1.12 18.36
C ARG A 93 -6.12 -2.46 17.63
N SER A 94 -5.77 -3.50 18.39
CA SER A 94 -5.43 -4.83 17.84
C SER A 94 -6.55 -5.49 17.04
N THR A 95 -7.80 -5.10 17.21
CA THR A 95 -8.95 -5.60 16.46
C THR A 95 -9.08 -4.97 15.07
N VAL A 96 -8.61 -3.72 14.89
CA VAL A 96 -8.68 -3.01 13.61
C VAL A 96 -7.79 -3.69 12.57
N LYS A 97 -8.34 -4.02 11.43
CA LYS A 97 -7.58 -4.57 10.31
C LYS A 97 -7.00 -3.43 9.47
N VAL A 98 -5.75 -3.56 9.05
CA VAL A 98 -5.13 -2.56 8.19
C VAL A 98 -4.91 -3.18 6.80
N VAL A 99 -5.55 -2.60 5.81
CA VAL A 99 -5.35 -2.92 4.38
C VAL A 99 -4.55 -1.78 3.77
N VAL A 100 -3.41 -2.10 3.22
CA VAL A 100 -2.56 -1.14 2.52
C VAL A 100 -3.01 -1.02 1.07
N LEU A 101 -3.17 0.22 0.60
CA LEU A 101 -3.39 0.56 -0.80
C LEU A 101 -2.19 1.39 -1.29
N SER A 102 -1.39 0.88 -2.21
CA SER A 102 -0.16 1.55 -2.64
C SER A 102 0.08 1.43 -4.14
N ALA A 103 0.77 2.41 -4.70
CA ALA A 103 1.30 2.33 -6.07
C ALA A 103 2.62 1.53 -6.13
N CYS A 104 3.22 1.21 -4.98
CA CYS A 104 4.49 0.50 -4.89
C CYS A 104 4.26 -1.01 -4.91
N ASP A 105 4.94 -1.70 -5.83
CA ASP A 105 4.88 -3.16 -6.02
C ASP A 105 6.16 -3.86 -5.58
N ASP A 106 7.09 -3.15 -4.92
CA ASP A 106 8.35 -3.73 -4.49
C ASP A 106 8.18 -4.67 -3.28
N ARG A 107 8.77 -5.85 -3.40
CA ARG A 107 8.67 -6.91 -2.40
C ARG A 107 9.10 -6.49 -0.99
N PRO A 108 10.21 -5.78 -0.78
CA PRO A 108 10.61 -5.33 0.55
C PRO A 108 9.57 -4.43 1.24
N THR A 109 8.91 -3.52 0.51
CA THR A 109 7.87 -2.66 1.07
C THR A 109 6.61 -3.48 1.43
N ILE A 110 6.22 -4.42 0.57
CA ILE A 110 5.12 -5.34 0.85
C ILE A 110 5.42 -6.15 2.11
N ASP A 111 6.59 -6.79 2.17
CA ASP A 111 7.00 -7.60 3.32
C ASP A 111 7.08 -6.76 4.61
N ALA A 112 7.61 -5.54 4.55
CA ALA A 112 7.66 -4.63 5.70
C ALA A 112 6.26 -4.25 6.20
N ALA A 113 5.31 -3.94 5.30
CA ALA A 113 3.93 -3.61 5.68
C ALA A 113 3.23 -4.81 6.36
N LEU A 114 3.41 -6.01 5.82
CA LEU A 114 2.85 -7.24 6.39
C LEU A 114 3.46 -7.57 7.76
N HIS A 115 4.78 -7.41 7.94
CA HIS A 115 5.44 -7.59 9.24
C HIS A 115 5.00 -6.54 10.27
N ALA A 116 4.70 -5.32 9.85
CA ALA A 116 4.13 -4.28 10.70
C ALA A 116 2.67 -4.58 11.13
N GLY A 117 2.06 -5.63 10.59
CA GLY A 117 0.74 -6.08 10.96
C GLY A 117 -0.38 -5.70 9.98
N ALA A 118 -0.05 -5.31 8.75
CA ALA A 118 -1.06 -5.17 7.71
C ALA A 118 -1.73 -6.52 7.43
N SER A 119 -3.06 -6.52 7.32
CA SER A 119 -3.85 -7.72 7.01
C SER A 119 -3.83 -8.04 5.51
N ALA A 120 -3.64 -7.03 4.67
CA ALA A 120 -3.51 -7.18 3.23
C ALA A 120 -2.74 -6.01 2.61
N TYR A 121 -2.21 -6.24 1.41
CA TYR A 121 -1.56 -5.23 0.57
C TYR A 121 -2.17 -5.26 -0.82
N VAL A 122 -2.67 -4.11 -1.29
CA VAL A 122 -3.36 -3.95 -2.58
C VAL A 122 -2.64 -2.89 -3.39
N LEU A 123 -2.42 -3.16 -4.67
CA LEU A 123 -1.91 -2.15 -5.59
C LEU A 123 -3.01 -1.18 -5.99
N LYS A 124 -2.71 0.13 -6.07
CA LYS A 124 -3.65 1.18 -6.53
C LYS A 124 -4.15 0.95 -7.97
N SER A 125 -3.46 0.11 -8.74
CA SER A 125 -3.87 -0.31 -10.08
C SER A 125 -4.95 -1.41 -10.08
N ALA A 126 -5.25 -2.03 -8.92
CA ALA A 126 -6.28 -3.05 -8.81
C ALA A 126 -7.67 -2.45 -9.08
N GLN A 127 -8.54 -3.26 -9.69
CA GLN A 127 -9.93 -2.85 -9.92
C GLN A 127 -10.67 -2.70 -8.57
N THR A 128 -11.61 -1.77 -8.50
CA THR A 128 -12.36 -1.48 -7.27
C THR A 128 -13.15 -2.67 -6.72
N VAL A 129 -13.56 -3.60 -7.59
CA VAL A 129 -14.18 -4.87 -7.17
C VAL A 129 -13.22 -5.71 -6.33
N ASP A 130 -11.94 -5.70 -6.65
CA ASP A 130 -10.91 -6.45 -5.90
C ASP A 130 -10.70 -5.85 -4.52
N ILE A 131 -10.80 -4.51 -4.36
CA ILE A 131 -10.69 -3.82 -3.07
C ILE A 131 -11.80 -4.26 -2.12
N ALA A 132 -13.05 -4.32 -2.59
CA ALA A 132 -14.18 -4.78 -1.76
C ALA A 132 -14.00 -6.23 -1.27
N SER A 133 -13.54 -7.11 -2.17
CA SER A 133 -13.24 -8.50 -1.82
C SER A 133 -12.14 -8.60 -0.77
N VAL A 134 -11.09 -7.80 -0.87
CA VAL A 134 -10.00 -7.76 0.10
C VAL A 134 -10.47 -7.24 1.45
N LEU A 135 -11.33 -6.19 1.49
CA LEU A 135 -11.90 -5.67 2.73
C LEU A 135 -12.74 -6.73 3.46
N ARG A 136 -13.60 -7.48 2.74
CA ARG A 136 -14.39 -8.58 3.30
C ARG A 136 -13.50 -9.69 3.88
N GLN A 137 -12.46 -10.07 3.16
CA GLN A 137 -11.52 -11.11 3.59
C GLN A 137 -10.69 -10.65 4.80
N ALA A 138 -10.18 -9.42 4.80
CA ALA A 138 -9.44 -8.86 5.92
C ALA A 138 -10.31 -8.81 7.19
N SER A 139 -11.57 -8.39 7.05
CA SER A 139 -12.55 -8.33 8.15
C SER A 139 -12.86 -9.72 8.74
N SER A 140 -12.91 -10.77 7.92
CA SER A 140 -13.16 -12.15 8.38
C SER A 140 -11.97 -12.79 9.12
N GLY A 141 -10.83 -12.09 9.21
CA GLY A 141 -9.63 -12.59 9.89
C GLY A 141 -8.75 -13.51 9.03
N ALA A 142 -9.07 -13.70 7.76
CA ALA A 142 -8.17 -14.35 6.82
C ALA A 142 -6.97 -13.42 6.54
N VAL A 143 -5.76 -13.88 6.83
CA VAL A 143 -4.54 -13.19 6.40
C VAL A 143 -4.42 -13.41 4.90
N PHE A 144 -4.68 -12.38 4.13
CA PHE A 144 -4.66 -12.47 2.69
C PHE A 144 -3.38 -11.86 2.13
N HIS A 145 -2.51 -12.69 1.62
CA HIS A 145 -1.54 -12.27 0.62
C HIS A 145 -2.32 -12.21 -0.70
N ALA A 146 -2.83 -11.05 -1.09
CA ALA A 146 -3.36 -10.89 -2.43
C ALA A 146 -2.19 -10.96 -3.41
N PRO A 147 -1.98 -12.07 -4.13
CA PRO A 147 -1.04 -12.08 -5.23
C PRO A 147 -1.76 -11.51 -6.45
N THR A 148 -1.79 -10.21 -6.60
CA THR A 148 -1.88 -9.65 -7.95
C THR A 148 -0.47 -9.57 -8.57
N TYR A 149 0.44 -10.38 -8.04
CA TYR A 149 1.65 -10.75 -8.75
C TYR A 149 1.32 -12.00 -9.58
N VAL A 150 0.89 -11.81 -10.81
CA VAL A 150 0.98 -12.85 -11.84
C VAL A 150 2.47 -12.97 -12.16
N PRO A 151 3.15 -14.06 -11.78
CA PRO A 151 4.51 -14.26 -12.24
C PRO A 151 4.47 -14.33 -13.75
N SER A 152 5.24 -13.47 -14.40
CA SER A 152 5.52 -13.58 -15.84
C SER A 152 5.99 -15.03 -16.11
N PRO A 153 5.48 -15.76 -17.12
CA PRO A 153 5.75 -17.17 -17.32
C PRO A 153 7.20 -17.51 -17.73
N ASN A 154 8.15 -16.60 -17.56
CA ASN A 154 9.57 -16.76 -17.88
C ASN A 154 10.51 -16.53 -16.68
N GLY A 155 10.11 -16.90 -15.47
CA GLY A 155 10.97 -16.81 -14.28
C GLY A 155 11.71 -18.11 -14.02
N ALA A 156 12.85 -18.34 -14.67
CA ALA A 156 13.84 -19.30 -14.20
C ALA A 156 14.30 -18.90 -12.79
N ALA A 157 14.36 -19.88 -11.87
CA ALA A 157 14.90 -19.71 -10.54
C ALA A 157 16.35 -19.18 -10.62
N ALA A 158 16.55 -17.92 -10.30
CA ALA A 158 17.85 -17.32 -10.15
C ALA A 158 18.17 -17.16 -8.67
N ALA A 159 19.40 -17.52 -8.31
CA ALA A 159 20.03 -17.35 -7.00
C ALA A 159 19.85 -15.93 -6.43
N PRO A 160 20.07 -15.70 -5.11
CA PRO A 160 19.79 -14.41 -4.45
C PRO A 160 20.67 -13.31 -5.04
N SER A 161 20.23 -12.72 -6.13
CA SER A 161 20.74 -11.47 -6.66
C SER A 161 20.06 -10.33 -5.89
N LEU A 162 20.81 -9.29 -5.56
CA LEU A 162 20.31 -8.04 -5.01
C LEU A 162 19.04 -7.62 -5.78
N PRO A 163 17.95 -7.23 -5.09
CA PRO A 163 16.69 -6.92 -5.76
C PRO A 163 16.90 -5.82 -6.79
N ALA A 164 16.55 -6.09 -8.04
CA ALA A 164 16.69 -5.13 -9.12
C ALA A 164 15.89 -3.85 -8.84
N LEU A 165 16.48 -2.70 -9.19
CA LEU A 165 15.74 -1.44 -9.12
C LEU A 165 14.54 -1.48 -10.07
N THR A 166 13.38 -1.04 -9.61
CA THR A 166 12.21 -0.80 -10.48
C THR A 166 12.53 0.31 -11.49
N ASP A 167 11.78 0.41 -12.58
CA ASP A 167 11.97 1.48 -13.57
C ASP A 167 11.83 2.87 -12.92
N ARG A 168 10.92 3.01 -11.96
CA ARG A 168 10.75 4.25 -11.20
C ARG A 168 11.95 4.59 -10.34
N GLU A 169 12.49 3.61 -9.61
CA GLU A 169 13.69 3.78 -8.80
C GLU A 169 14.92 4.05 -9.66
N ARG A 170 15.03 3.42 -10.82
CA ARG A 170 16.08 3.68 -11.80
C ARG A 170 16.01 5.13 -12.31
N SER A 171 14.82 5.62 -12.66
CA SER A 171 14.60 7.01 -13.08
C SER A 171 14.97 8.02 -11.98
N ILE A 172 14.61 7.72 -10.73
CA ILE A 172 14.98 8.56 -9.57
C ILE A 172 16.48 8.51 -9.34
N LEU A 173 17.11 7.34 -9.42
CA LEU A 173 18.56 7.20 -9.26
C LEU A 173 19.33 7.96 -10.34
N ALA A 174 18.89 7.90 -11.60
CA ALA A 174 19.47 8.66 -12.70
C ALA A 174 19.35 10.18 -12.45
N ALA A 175 18.20 10.65 -11.99
CA ALA A 175 18.00 12.05 -11.62
C ALA A 175 18.89 12.48 -10.44
N VAL A 176 19.14 11.58 -9.48
CA VAL A 176 20.08 11.81 -8.37
C VAL A 176 21.51 11.86 -8.88
N ALA A 177 21.91 10.98 -9.79
CA ALA A 177 23.23 10.93 -10.40
C ALA A 177 23.53 12.19 -11.23
N SER A 178 22.51 12.75 -11.90
CA SER A 178 22.60 14.04 -12.61
C SER A 178 22.61 15.27 -11.69
N GLY A 179 22.66 15.10 -10.36
CA GLY A 179 22.78 16.17 -9.39
C GLY A 179 21.46 16.89 -9.02
N LYS A 180 20.31 16.43 -9.47
CA LYS A 180 19.02 17.07 -9.15
C LYS A 180 18.68 16.96 -7.66
N THR A 181 18.16 18.03 -7.08
CA THR A 181 17.66 18.02 -5.68
C THR A 181 16.37 17.21 -5.55
N THR A 182 16.04 16.77 -4.34
CA THR A 182 14.77 16.09 -4.06
C THR A 182 13.57 16.91 -4.53
N SER A 183 13.61 18.23 -4.32
CA SER A 183 12.56 19.15 -4.78
C SER A 183 12.49 19.25 -6.31
N ALA A 184 13.61 19.23 -7.01
CA ALA A 184 13.62 19.20 -8.48
C ALA A 184 13.04 17.89 -9.02
N ILE A 185 13.44 16.76 -8.43
CA ILE A 185 12.94 15.44 -8.81
C ILE A 185 11.42 15.32 -8.54
N SER A 186 10.94 15.84 -7.41
CA SER A 186 9.52 15.82 -7.08
C SER A 186 8.68 16.58 -8.10
N ARG A 187 9.13 17.74 -8.55
CA ARG A 187 8.48 18.52 -9.62
C ARG A 187 8.50 17.80 -10.98
N ASP A 188 9.65 17.27 -11.36
CA ASP A 188 9.82 16.59 -12.65
C ASP A 188 8.94 15.33 -12.75
N LEU A 189 8.73 14.65 -11.62
CA LEU A 189 8.00 13.39 -11.56
C LEU A 189 6.55 13.54 -11.07
N TRP A 190 6.11 14.77 -10.76
CA TRP A 190 4.77 15.10 -10.29
C TRP A 190 4.34 14.33 -9.02
N ILE A 191 5.28 14.13 -8.09
CA ILE A 191 5.05 13.47 -6.79
C ILE A 191 5.65 14.30 -5.66
N SER A 192 5.22 14.05 -4.42
CA SER A 192 5.69 14.80 -3.26
C SER A 192 7.18 14.58 -2.98
N GLU A 193 7.84 15.56 -2.33
CA GLU A 193 9.22 15.38 -1.86
C GLU A 193 9.34 14.24 -0.85
N HIS A 194 8.28 13.99 -0.07
CA HIS A 194 8.20 12.89 0.87
C HIS A 194 8.28 11.54 0.13
N THR A 195 7.50 11.40 -0.95
CA THR A 195 7.53 10.21 -1.81
C THR A 195 8.92 9.99 -2.42
N ILE A 196 9.61 11.06 -2.85
CA ILE A 196 11.00 10.94 -3.34
C ILE A 196 11.94 10.47 -2.23
N LYS A 197 11.83 11.02 -1.01
CA LYS A 197 12.66 10.58 0.13
C LYS A 197 12.44 9.10 0.45
N PHE A 198 11.19 8.64 0.39
CA PHE A 198 10.84 7.23 0.56
C PHE A 198 11.52 6.35 -0.50
N HIS A 199 11.39 6.69 -1.80
CA HIS A 199 12.07 5.96 -2.87
C HIS A 199 13.59 5.96 -2.69
N LEU A 200 14.19 7.08 -2.28
CA LEU A 200 15.62 7.16 -2.03
C LEU A 200 16.09 6.23 -0.91
N THR A 201 15.31 6.13 0.18
CA THR A 201 15.59 5.20 1.27
C THR A 201 15.59 3.75 0.77
N ASN A 202 14.59 3.38 -0.05
CA ASN A 202 14.50 2.05 -0.66
C ASN A 202 15.64 1.78 -1.65
N ILE A 203 15.99 2.76 -2.49
CA ILE A 203 17.12 2.67 -3.40
C ILE A 203 18.41 2.43 -2.61
N TYR A 204 18.69 3.22 -1.55
CA TYR A 204 19.90 3.06 -0.74
C TYR A 204 19.99 1.67 -0.14
N ARG A 205 18.87 1.16 0.40
CA ARG A 205 18.81 -0.21 0.94
C ARG A 205 19.05 -1.26 -0.15
N LYS A 206 18.44 -1.15 -1.32
CA LYS A 206 18.62 -2.08 -2.44
C LYS A 206 20.04 -2.08 -3.00
N LEU A 207 20.70 -0.92 -3.02
CA LEU A 207 22.06 -0.76 -3.49
C LEU A 207 23.11 -1.07 -2.40
N GLY A 208 22.70 -1.29 -1.15
CA GLY A 208 23.62 -1.49 -0.04
C GLY A 208 24.46 -0.24 0.31
N VAL A 209 23.92 0.97 0.02
CA VAL A 209 24.64 2.24 0.26
C VAL A 209 23.98 3.03 1.40
N ALA A 210 24.79 3.75 2.18
CA ALA A 210 24.29 4.43 3.38
C ALA A 210 23.66 5.81 3.10
N ASN A 211 23.94 6.43 1.95
CA ASN A 211 23.57 7.82 1.69
C ASN A 211 23.55 8.16 0.19
N ARG A 212 23.12 9.42 -0.10
CA ARG A 212 23.03 9.96 -1.45
C ARG A 212 24.38 9.88 -2.22
N ALA A 213 25.49 10.18 -1.58
CA ALA A 213 26.79 10.14 -2.23
C ALA A 213 27.17 8.71 -2.66
N GLY A 214 26.85 7.71 -1.84
CA GLY A 214 26.98 6.29 -2.19
C GLY A 214 26.12 5.90 -3.39
N ALA A 215 24.88 6.39 -3.46
CA ALA A 215 23.99 6.12 -4.57
C ALA A 215 24.47 6.77 -5.89
N VAL A 216 24.99 8.00 -5.83
CA VAL A 216 25.59 8.67 -6.99
C VAL A 216 26.79 7.88 -7.51
N ARG A 217 27.69 7.46 -6.62
CA ARG A 217 28.86 6.66 -6.99
C ARG A 217 28.41 5.35 -7.67
N TYR A 218 27.47 4.64 -7.06
CA TYR A 218 26.93 3.40 -7.62
C TYR A 218 26.35 3.62 -9.02
N ALA A 219 25.56 4.68 -9.21
CA ALA A 219 24.96 4.99 -10.51
C ALA A 219 26.01 5.22 -11.60
N LEU A 220 27.08 5.99 -11.28
CA LEU A 220 28.17 6.24 -12.21
C LEU A 220 28.96 4.97 -12.57
N GLU A 221 29.24 4.11 -11.59
CA GLU A 221 29.94 2.82 -11.79
C GLU A 221 29.13 1.84 -12.66
N HIS A 222 27.80 1.95 -12.65
CA HIS A 222 26.90 1.03 -13.38
C HIS A 222 26.20 1.66 -14.60
N GLY A 223 26.64 2.85 -15.01
CA GLY A 223 26.12 3.52 -16.23
C GLY A 223 24.66 3.94 -16.12
N ILE A 224 24.18 4.27 -14.92
CA ILE A 224 22.83 4.78 -14.67
C ILE A 224 22.91 6.31 -14.58
N GLY A 225 22.70 7.02 -15.68
CA GLY A 225 22.76 8.47 -15.73
C GLY A 225 22.21 9.00 -17.04
#